data_0f008a64336a49253fc636d7929c8ecc
#
_entry.id   0f008a64336a49253fc636d7929c8ecc
#
_cell.length_a   1.000
_cell.length_b   1.000
_cell.length_c   1.000
_cell.angle_alpha   90.00
_cell.angle_beta   90.00
_cell.angle_gamma   90.00
#
_symmetry.space_group_name_H-M   'P 1'
#
loop_
_entity.id
_entity.type
_entity.pdbx_description
1 polymer ?
#
loop_
_entity_poly.entity_id
_entity_poly.type
_entity_poly.pdbx_seq_one_letter_code
_entity_poly.pdbx_strand_id
1 'polypeptide(L)'
;MPSYVIHLSCAKRALEMLPEMNAQEQNAFFLGNMIADMCRDKHYTHFWNNVTYDKLVRRPDLDWFLQKYGDALQEPYVRGYYAHLLLDYNFLDLYWDRHFRFYNAQKQPEVLYDAVTFVEVLELQQMYDRQEFFSKKWYYGDYDRMNAYFANRYNVMFPNLEFNAKEWERIRRITEIDWDYAPEAMERTKAQLSQSVAIAEPGIIPQLQIFVLPELEQLVEVTAKKVAEI
;
A
#
# COMPACT_ATOMS: atom_id res chain seq x y z
N MET A 1 1.77 7.02 -0.04
CA MET A 1 1.50 5.61 -0.37
C MET A 1 0.37 5.14 0.51
N PRO A 2 -0.53 4.28 0.07
CA PRO A 2 -1.59 3.70 0.89
C PRO A 2 -1.03 3.04 2.15
N SER A 3 -1.86 2.93 3.19
CA SER A 3 -1.47 2.17 4.37
C SER A 3 -1.54 0.67 4.10
N TYR A 4 -0.83 -0.13 4.91
CA TYR A 4 -0.90 -1.59 4.82
C TYR A 4 -2.33 -2.14 4.92
N VAL A 5 -3.24 -1.46 5.64
CA VAL A 5 -4.65 -1.87 5.71
C VAL A 5 -5.36 -1.70 4.38
N ILE A 6 -5.10 -0.61 3.66
CA ILE A 6 -5.67 -0.39 2.33
C ILE A 6 -5.12 -1.41 1.34
N HIS A 7 -3.82 -1.77 1.44
CA HIS A 7 -3.23 -2.86 0.65
C HIS A 7 -3.92 -4.20 0.91
N LEU A 8 -4.09 -4.58 2.18
CA LEU A 8 -4.80 -5.80 2.55
C LEU A 8 -6.28 -5.79 2.13
N SER A 9 -6.94 -4.63 2.17
CA SER A 9 -8.32 -4.47 1.69
C SER A 9 -8.42 -4.70 0.19
N CYS A 10 -7.47 -4.16 -0.58
CA CYS A 10 -7.37 -4.40 -2.01
C CYS A 10 -7.09 -5.89 -2.31
N ALA A 11 -6.16 -6.51 -1.58
CA ALA A 11 -5.86 -7.93 -1.70
C ALA A 11 -7.10 -8.79 -1.38
N LYS A 12 -7.82 -8.49 -0.29
CA LYS A 12 -9.06 -9.19 0.07
C LYS A 12 -10.10 -9.08 -1.02
N ARG A 13 -10.29 -7.87 -1.57
CA ARG A 13 -11.24 -7.64 -2.65
C ARG A 13 -10.85 -8.34 -3.95
N ALA A 14 -9.56 -8.36 -4.31
CA ALA A 14 -9.06 -9.12 -5.45
C ALA A 14 -9.28 -10.62 -5.28
N LEU A 15 -9.04 -11.15 -4.09
CA LEU A 15 -9.23 -12.56 -3.78
C LEU A 15 -10.69 -13.04 -4.01
N GLU A 16 -11.67 -12.17 -3.77
CA GLU A 16 -13.09 -12.47 -4.02
C GLU A 16 -13.45 -12.58 -5.51
N MET A 17 -12.59 -12.07 -6.39
CA MET A 17 -12.74 -12.10 -7.84
C MET A 17 -11.84 -13.15 -8.51
N LEU A 18 -10.85 -13.68 -7.80
CA LEU A 18 -9.92 -14.70 -8.27
C LEU A 18 -10.55 -16.11 -8.19
N PRO A 19 -10.02 -17.09 -8.95
CA PRO A 19 -10.36 -18.49 -8.73
C PRO A 19 -10.18 -18.91 -7.26
N GLU A 20 -10.96 -19.87 -6.82
CA GLU A 20 -10.91 -20.36 -5.44
C GLU A 20 -9.49 -20.81 -5.06
N MET A 21 -8.97 -20.22 -4.00
CA MET A 21 -7.68 -20.55 -3.40
C MET A 21 -7.90 -21.24 -2.05
N ASN A 22 -7.12 -22.29 -1.78
CA ASN A 22 -7.10 -22.88 -0.44
C ASN A 22 -6.51 -21.90 0.60
N ALA A 23 -6.65 -22.20 1.88
CA ALA A 23 -6.24 -21.30 2.98
C ALA A 23 -4.74 -20.92 2.91
N GLN A 24 -3.90 -21.84 2.45
CA GLN A 24 -2.46 -21.62 2.37
C GLN A 24 -2.08 -20.74 1.19
N GLU A 25 -2.75 -20.90 0.05
CA GLU A 25 -2.61 -20.00 -1.11
C GLU A 25 -3.11 -18.59 -0.80
N GLN A 26 -4.23 -18.46 -0.07
CA GLN A 26 -4.70 -17.17 0.40
C GLN A 26 -3.68 -16.49 1.33
N ASN A 27 -3.11 -17.26 2.29
CA ASN A 27 -2.07 -16.75 3.17
C ASN A 27 -0.82 -16.28 2.40
N ALA A 28 -0.40 -17.05 1.39
CA ALA A 28 0.71 -16.67 0.52
C ALA A 28 0.42 -15.40 -0.29
N PHE A 29 -0.81 -15.24 -0.80
CA PHE A 29 -1.24 -14.03 -1.50
C PHE A 29 -1.22 -12.80 -0.59
N PHE A 30 -1.75 -12.90 0.64
CA PHE A 30 -1.69 -11.81 1.61
C PHE A 30 -0.26 -11.51 2.06
N LEU A 31 0.58 -12.53 2.23
CA LEU A 31 2.00 -12.33 2.54
C LEU A 31 2.70 -11.55 1.43
N GLY A 32 2.52 -11.94 0.16
CA GLY A 32 3.06 -11.20 -0.97
C GLY A 32 2.61 -9.74 -0.98
N ASN A 33 1.33 -9.51 -0.70
CA ASN A 33 0.77 -8.16 -0.65
C ASN A 33 1.36 -7.29 0.48
N MET A 34 1.76 -7.87 1.60
CA MET A 34 2.29 -7.13 2.75
C MET A 34 3.80 -6.95 2.72
N ILE A 35 4.52 -7.93 2.15
CA ILE A 35 5.95 -8.08 2.42
C ILE A 35 6.81 -6.94 1.84
N ALA A 36 6.35 -6.28 0.79
CA ALA A 36 7.05 -5.14 0.20
C ALA A 36 7.29 -4.01 1.23
N ASP A 37 6.33 -3.82 2.14
CA ASP A 37 6.41 -2.82 3.20
C ASP A 37 7.17 -3.30 4.45
N MET A 38 7.46 -4.61 4.57
CA MET A 38 8.12 -5.22 5.72
C MET A 38 9.64 -5.26 5.57
N CYS A 39 10.23 -4.30 4.87
CA CYS A 39 11.66 -4.20 4.61
C CYS A 39 12.22 -2.85 5.09
N ARG A 40 13.52 -2.82 5.45
CA ARG A 40 14.21 -1.57 5.85
C ARG A 40 14.39 -0.63 4.66
N ASP A 41 14.80 -1.18 3.53
CA ASP A 41 14.99 -0.44 2.29
C ASP A 41 13.88 -0.77 1.29
N LYS A 42 13.00 0.20 1.08
CA LYS A 42 11.87 0.09 0.17
C LYS A 42 12.26 0.31 -1.30
N HIS A 43 13.47 0.76 -1.58
CA HIS A 43 13.90 1.04 -2.95
C HIS A 43 13.75 -0.19 -3.86
N TYR A 44 14.31 -1.31 -3.43
CA TYR A 44 14.26 -2.54 -4.20
C TYR A 44 12.89 -3.23 -4.12
N THR A 45 12.28 -3.27 -2.94
CA THR A 45 10.98 -3.92 -2.77
C THR A 45 9.83 -3.21 -3.47
N HIS A 46 9.93 -1.92 -3.73
CA HIS A 46 8.93 -1.16 -4.49
C HIS A 46 9.33 -0.91 -5.93
N PHE A 47 10.45 -1.47 -6.39
CA PHE A 47 10.92 -1.29 -7.77
C PHE A 47 10.98 0.18 -8.18
N TRP A 48 11.51 1.05 -7.30
CA TRP A 48 11.70 2.45 -7.64
C TRP A 48 12.91 2.60 -8.56
N ASN A 49 12.69 3.08 -9.75
CA ASN A 49 13.78 3.33 -10.71
C ASN A 49 14.48 4.67 -10.42
N ASN A 50 15.61 4.90 -11.06
CA ASN A 50 16.43 6.10 -10.86
C ASN A 50 15.70 7.42 -11.17
N VAL A 51 14.63 7.41 -11.97
CA VAL A 51 13.82 8.60 -12.31
C VAL A 51 12.90 9.01 -11.17
N THR A 52 12.51 8.07 -10.32
CA THR A 52 11.55 8.31 -9.25
C THR A 52 12.19 8.36 -7.86
N TYR A 53 13.44 7.92 -7.73
CA TYR A 53 14.09 7.71 -6.43
C TYR A 53 14.17 8.97 -5.57
N ASP A 54 14.52 10.10 -6.15
CA ASP A 54 14.68 11.38 -5.44
C ASP A 54 13.37 12.14 -5.23
N LYS A 55 12.24 11.62 -5.73
CA LYS A 55 10.94 12.28 -5.58
C LYS A 55 10.33 12.03 -4.20
N LEU A 56 9.48 12.95 -3.76
CA LEU A 56 8.73 12.80 -2.50
C LEU A 56 7.74 11.63 -2.58
N VAL A 57 7.03 11.51 -3.70
CA VAL A 57 6.18 10.35 -4.02
C VAL A 57 6.82 9.54 -5.14
N ARG A 58 6.95 8.25 -4.90
CA ARG A 58 7.73 7.35 -5.75
C ARG A 58 6.81 6.28 -6.33
N ARG A 59 6.72 6.28 -7.65
CA ARG A 59 5.88 5.31 -8.38
C ARG A 59 6.67 4.02 -8.61
N PRO A 60 6.09 2.85 -8.31
CA PRO A 60 6.68 1.57 -8.68
C PRO A 60 6.83 1.43 -10.19
N ASP A 61 7.91 0.80 -10.63
CA ASP A 61 8.11 0.41 -12.02
C ASP A 61 7.54 -1.01 -12.21
N LEU A 62 6.29 -1.08 -12.66
CA LEU A 62 5.57 -2.33 -12.85
C LEU A 62 6.17 -3.16 -13.99
N ASP A 63 6.71 -2.51 -15.03
CA ASP A 63 7.35 -3.22 -16.15
C ASP A 63 8.62 -3.92 -15.68
N TRP A 64 9.42 -3.28 -14.82
CA TRP A 64 10.59 -3.92 -14.22
C TRP A 64 10.19 -5.12 -13.35
N PHE A 65 9.14 -4.99 -12.53
CA PHE A 65 8.62 -6.15 -11.77
C PHE A 65 8.18 -7.29 -12.69
N LEU A 66 7.39 -7.00 -13.73
CA LEU A 66 6.88 -7.99 -14.68
C LEU A 66 7.99 -8.63 -15.52
N GLN A 67 9.02 -7.88 -15.90
CA GLN A 67 10.19 -8.42 -16.57
C GLN A 67 10.90 -9.48 -15.70
N LYS A 68 10.93 -9.27 -14.39
CA LYS A 68 11.63 -10.17 -13.45
C LYS A 68 10.78 -11.34 -12.97
N TYR A 69 9.49 -11.13 -12.74
CA TYR A 69 8.59 -12.08 -12.08
C TYR A 69 7.32 -12.42 -12.87
N GLY A 70 7.18 -11.90 -14.08
CA GLY A 70 5.97 -12.10 -14.89
C GLY A 70 5.63 -13.56 -15.15
N ASP A 71 6.63 -14.41 -15.39
CA ASP A 71 6.44 -15.86 -15.62
C ASP A 71 5.88 -16.58 -14.36
N ALA A 72 6.07 -16.00 -13.17
CA ALA A 72 5.58 -16.54 -11.90
C ALA A 72 4.34 -15.82 -11.38
N LEU A 73 3.72 -14.94 -12.17
CA LEU A 73 2.60 -14.09 -11.73
C LEU A 73 1.35 -14.87 -11.32
N GLN A 74 1.23 -16.13 -11.76
CA GLN A 74 0.14 -17.02 -11.34
C GLN A 74 0.38 -17.64 -9.95
N GLU A 75 1.59 -17.56 -9.39
CA GLU A 75 1.85 -18.00 -8.03
C GLU A 75 1.22 -17.01 -7.03
N PRO A 76 0.43 -17.46 -6.04
CA PRO A 76 -0.30 -16.57 -5.13
C PRO A 76 0.57 -15.49 -4.47
N TYR A 77 1.77 -15.86 -4.01
CA TYR A 77 2.70 -14.92 -3.38
C TYR A 77 3.16 -13.81 -4.34
N VAL A 78 3.52 -14.16 -5.59
CA VAL A 78 3.98 -13.19 -6.60
C VAL A 78 2.83 -12.29 -7.03
N ARG A 79 1.63 -12.86 -7.23
CA ARG A 79 0.42 -12.09 -7.55
C ARG A 79 0.06 -11.12 -6.43
N GLY A 80 0.17 -11.54 -5.17
CA GLY A 80 -0.03 -10.68 -4.01
C GLY A 80 0.96 -9.51 -3.98
N TYR A 81 2.21 -9.77 -4.31
CA TYR A 81 3.23 -8.72 -4.39
C TYR A 81 2.93 -7.73 -5.54
N TYR A 82 2.56 -8.25 -6.70
CA TYR A 82 2.11 -7.39 -7.80
C TYR A 82 0.89 -6.53 -7.41
N ALA A 83 -0.07 -7.09 -6.67
CA ALA A 83 -1.23 -6.36 -6.19
C ALA A 83 -0.84 -5.18 -5.28
N HIS A 84 0.18 -5.34 -4.44
CA HIS A 84 0.74 -4.25 -3.65
C HIS A 84 1.29 -3.12 -4.54
N LEU A 85 2.19 -3.48 -5.45
CA LEU A 85 2.82 -2.50 -6.35
C LEU A 85 1.81 -1.80 -7.26
N LEU A 86 0.82 -2.55 -7.76
CA LEU A 86 -0.24 -1.99 -8.60
C LEU A 86 -1.12 -1.00 -7.83
N LEU A 87 -1.41 -1.26 -6.54
CA LEU A 87 -2.16 -0.31 -5.72
C LEU A 87 -1.37 0.96 -5.49
N ASP A 88 -0.08 0.86 -5.18
CA ASP A 88 0.79 2.02 -5.07
C ASP A 88 0.86 2.83 -6.36
N TYR A 89 1.02 2.15 -7.49
CA TYR A 89 1.01 2.78 -8.81
C TYR A 89 -0.29 3.53 -9.07
N ASN A 90 -1.43 2.84 -8.91
CA ASN A 90 -2.75 3.43 -9.14
C ASN A 90 -3.08 4.56 -8.15
N PHE A 91 -2.61 4.47 -6.89
CA PHE A 91 -2.80 5.53 -5.91
C PHE A 91 -2.15 6.83 -6.36
N LEU A 92 -0.96 6.76 -6.93
CA LEU A 92 -0.27 7.94 -7.47
C LEU A 92 -0.90 8.42 -8.78
N ASP A 93 -1.31 7.51 -9.65
CA ASP A 93 -1.83 7.83 -10.98
C ASP A 93 -3.29 8.31 -10.96
N LEU A 94 -4.14 7.66 -10.16
CA LEU A 94 -5.58 7.89 -10.18
C LEU A 94 -6.08 8.78 -9.03
N TYR A 95 -5.31 8.89 -7.94
CA TYR A 95 -5.75 9.60 -6.75
C TYR A 95 -4.84 10.78 -6.39
N TRP A 96 -3.54 10.55 -6.17
CA TRP A 96 -2.64 11.53 -5.59
C TRP A 96 -2.61 12.86 -6.36
N ASP A 97 -2.39 12.80 -7.66
CA ASP A 97 -2.27 13.99 -8.51
C ASP A 97 -3.58 14.77 -8.66
N ARG A 98 -4.72 14.22 -8.24
CA ARG A 98 -6.01 14.92 -8.24
C ARG A 98 -6.23 15.73 -6.98
N HIS A 99 -5.60 15.34 -5.86
CA HIS A 99 -5.87 15.90 -4.55
C HIS A 99 -4.74 16.73 -3.98
N PHE A 100 -3.48 16.50 -4.41
CA PHE A 100 -2.32 17.11 -3.80
C PHE A 100 -1.34 17.69 -4.83
N ARG A 101 -0.72 18.82 -4.47
CA ARG A 101 0.38 19.44 -5.21
C ARG A 101 1.51 19.76 -4.26
N PHE A 102 2.73 19.71 -4.77
CA PHE A 102 3.93 19.99 -4.00
C PHE A 102 4.61 21.28 -4.47
N TYR A 103 5.15 22.02 -3.53
CA TYR A 103 5.82 23.29 -3.80
C TYR A 103 7.09 23.42 -2.97
N ASN A 104 8.07 24.13 -3.53
CA ASN A 104 9.28 24.54 -2.82
C ASN A 104 9.06 25.77 -1.92
N ALA A 105 10.12 26.25 -1.26
CA ALA A 105 10.08 27.42 -0.39
C ALA A 105 9.65 28.72 -1.10
N GLN A 106 9.83 28.81 -2.42
CA GLN A 106 9.40 29.94 -3.26
C GLN A 106 7.97 29.77 -3.79
N LYS A 107 7.25 28.73 -3.34
CA LYS A 107 5.91 28.37 -3.78
C LYS A 107 5.81 28.05 -5.28
N GLN A 108 6.88 27.51 -5.85
CA GLN A 108 6.88 26.99 -7.20
C GLN A 108 6.69 25.47 -7.16
N PRO A 109 6.03 24.84 -8.17
CA PRO A 109 5.85 23.41 -8.25
C PRO A 109 7.17 22.65 -8.07
N GLU A 110 7.17 21.63 -7.25
CA GLU A 110 8.34 20.84 -6.90
C GLU A 110 7.95 19.37 -6.67
N VAL A 111 8.85 18.44 -6.96
CA VAL A 111 8.64 17.01 -6.76
C VAL A 111 9.77 16.33 -6.00
N LEU A 112 10.94 16.97 -5.89
CA LEU A 112 12.11 16.39 -5.23
C LEU A 112 11.94 16.37 -3.72
N TYR A 113 12.28 15.24 -3.11
CA TYR A 113 12.10 15.01 -1.69
C TYR A 113 12.68 16.11 -0.81
N ASP A 114 13.92 16.53 -1.06
CA ASP A 114 14.62 17.50 -0.22
C ASP A 114 14.19 18.95 -0.49
N ALA A 115 13.57 19.22 -1.64
CA ALA A 115 13.19 20.57 -2.05
C ALA A 115 11.72 20.91 -1.75
N VAL A 116 10.84 19.91 -1.56
CA VAL A 116 9.43 20.13 -1.20
C VAL A 116 9.32 20.71 0.20
N THR A 117 8.71 21.87 0.31
CA THR A 117 8.45 22.60 1.56
C THR A 117 6.96 22.62 1.92
N PHE A 118 6.11 22.73 0.91
CA PHE A 118 4.65 22.85 1.12
C PHE A 118 3.89 21.78 0.34
N VAL A 119 2.72 21.43 0.87
CA VAL A 119 1.73 20.58 0.22
C VAL A 119 0.40 21.32 0.15
N GLU A 120 -0.15 21.46 -1.04
CA GLU A 120 -1.50 21.99 -1.25
C GLU A 120 -2.51 20.83 -1.30
N VAL A 121 -3.59 20.96 -0.55
CA VAL A 121 -4.78 20.11 -0.63
C VAL A 121 -5.78 20.82 -1.53
N LEU A 122 -5.96 20.32 -2.74
CA LEU A 122 -6.71 21.01 -3.80
C LEU A 122 -8.18 21.20 -3.46
N GLU A 123 -8.81 20.22 -2.82
CA GLU A 123 -10.23 20.34 -2.42
C GLU A 123 -10.47 21.42 -1.38
N LEU A 124 -9.52 21.62 -0.48
CA LEU A 124 -9.58 22.65 0.55
C LEU A 124 -9.07 24.00 0.07
N GLN A 125 -8.40 24.03 -1.10
CA GLN A 125 -7.67 25.20 -1.62
C GLN A 125 -6.70 25.77 -0.57
N GLN A 126 -6.05 24.87 0.18
CA GLN A 126 -5.21 25.24 1.30
C GLN A 126 -3.82 24.59 1.20
N MET A 127 -2.83 25.39 1.50
CA MET A 127 -1.41 24.98 1.52
C MET A 127 -0.94 24.81 2.96
N TYR A 128 -0.26 23.70 3.22
CA TYR A 128 0.29 23.33 4.51
C TYR A 128 1.80 23.24 4.43
N ASP A 129 2.49 23.53 5.52
CA ASP A 129 3.89 23.11 5.67
C ASP A 129 3.96 21.58 5.55
N ARG A 130 5.04 21.08 4.91
CA ARG A 130 5.22 19.64 4.68
C ARG A 130 5.19 18.81 5.96
N GLN A 131 5.81 19.31 7.05
CA GLN A 131 5.84 18.56 8.31
C GLN A 131 4.45 18.57 8.97
N GLU A 132 3.73 19.69 8.89
CA GLU A 132 2.36 19.76 9.38
C GLU A 132 1.43 18.84 8.58
N PHE A 133 1.54 18.84 7.24
CA PHE A 133 0.74 17.97 6.38
C PHE A 133 0.95 16.49 6.73
N PHE A 134 2.19 16.02 6.83
CA PHE A 134 2.52 14.64 7.21
C PHE A 134 2.49 14.42 8.73
N SER A 135 1.57 15.03 9.45
CA SER A 135 1.39 14.86 10.89
C SER A 135 0.13 14.06 11.25
N LYS A 136 -0.02 13.73 12.55
CA LYS A 136 -1.25 13.12 13.08
C LYS A 136 -2.47 14.04 13.02
N LYS A 137 -2.27 15.34 12.81
CA LYS A 137 -3.38 16.29 12.60
C LYS A 137 -4.05 16.07 11.24
N TRP A 138 -3.29 15.72 10.19
CA TRP A 138 -3.75 15.61 8.82
C TRP A 138 -3.52 14.20 8.25
N TYR A 139 -2.45 13.98 7.51
CA TYR A 139 -2.18 12.78 6.74
C TYR A 139 -2.20 11.49 7.56
N TYR A 140 -1.38 11.42 8.62
CA TYR A 140 -1.33 10.23 9.46
C TYR A 140 -2.57 10.09 10.36
N GLY A 141 -3.25 11.19 10.71
CA GLY A 141 -4.50 11.13 11.44
C GLY A 141 -5.65 10.57 10.60
N ASP A 142 -5.69 10.92 9.31
CA ASP A 142 -6.64 10.33 8.38
C ASP A 142 -6.37 8.85 8.16
N TYR A 143 -5.09 8.43 8.08
CA TYR A 143 -4.78 7.00 8.02
C TYR A 143 -5.26 6.22 9.24
N ASP A 144 -5.09 6.75 10.45
CA ASP A 144 -5.60 6.07 11.64
C ASP A 144 -7.12 5.87 11.56
N ARG A 145 -7.86 6.88 11.10
CA ARG A 145 -9.32 6.80 10.89
C ARG A 145 -9.72 5.84 9.77
N MET A 146 -9.03 5.91 8.63
CA MET A 146 -9.29 5.03 7.49
C MET A 146 -8.97 3.58 7.78
N ASN A 147 -7.85 3.30 8.46
CA ASN A 147 -7.43 1.93 8.75
C ASN A 147 -8.49 1.16 9.50
N ALA A 148 -9.10 1.77 10.52
CA ALA A 148 -10.18 1.16 11.26
C ALA A 148 -11.40 0.83 10.37
N TYR A 149 -11.79 1.78 9.53
CA TYR A 149 -12.90 1.62 8.59
C TYR A 149 -12.64 0.52 7.57
N PHE A 150 -11.51 0.57 6.86
CA PHE A 150 -11.16 -0.41 5.82
C PHE A 150 -10.99 -1.82 6.39
N ALA A 151 -10.35 -1.96 7.56
CA ALA A 151 -10.18 -3.26 8.21
C ALA A 151 -11.52 -3.95 8.49
N ASN A 152 -12.51 -3.20 8.98
CA ASN A 152 -13.85 -3.73 9.26
C ASN A 152 -14.66 -3.98 7.99
N ARG A 153 -14.64 -3.03 7.05
CA ARG A 153 -15.43 -3.12 5.81
C ARG A 153 -15.03 -4.32 4.96
N TYR A 154 -13.74 -4.60 4.84
CA TYR A 154 -13.23 -5.68 4.01
C TYR A 154 -12.90 -6.96 4.79
N ASN A 155 -13.16 -6.99 6.09
CA ASN A 155 -12.78 -8.12 6.95
C ASN A 155 -11.34 -8.57 6.69
N VAL A 156 -10.41 -7.63 6.88
CA VAL A 156 -9.01 -7.78 6.51
C VAL A 156 -8.34 -8.90 7.29
N MET A 157 -7.67 -9.80 6.57
CA MET A 157 -6.86 -10.88 7.14
C MET A 157 -5.38 -10.48 7.12
N PHE A 158 -4.70 -10.73 8.24
CA PHE A 158 -3.26 -10.55 8.34
C PHE A 158 -2.56 -11.88 8.05
N PRO A 159 -1.55 -11.94 7.17
CA PRO A 159 -0.85 -13.18 6.88
C PRO A 159 0.00 -13.66 8.07
N ASN A 160 0.34 -14.93 8.06
CA ASN A 160 1.33 -15.52 8.96
C ASN A 160 2.53 -16.07 8.16
N LEU A 161 3.56 -16.54 8.87
CA LEU A 161 4.78 -17.12 8.29
C LEU A 161 4.81 -18.66 8.40
N GLU A 162 3.65 -19.29 8.53
CA GLU A 162 3.50 -20.74 8.68
C GLU A 162 3.45 -21.41 7.31
N PHE A 163 4.61 -21.64 6.73
CA PHE A 163 4.79 -22.30 5.43
C PHE A 163 5.68 -23.55 5.57
N ASN A 164 5.41 -24.55 4.77
CA ASN A 164 6.31 -25.71 4.66
C ASN A 164 7.57 -25.37 3.84
N ALA A 165 8.55 -26.28 3.85
CA ALA A 165 9.85 -26.06 3.19
C ALA A 165 9.73 -25.76 1.69
N LYS A 166 8.79 -26.44 0.98
CA LYS A 166 8.59 -26.26 -0.47
C LYS A 166 7.98 -24.88 -0.79
N GLU A 167 7.08 -24.42 0.06
CA GLU A 167 6.49 -23.09 -0.09
C GLU A 167 7.50 -21.99 0.22
N TRP A 168 8.30 -22.18 1.27
CA TRP A 168 9.41 -21.26 1.56
C TRP A 168 10.40 -21.16 0.41
N GLU A 169 10.73 -22.28 -0.26
CA GLU A 169 11.57 -22.26 -1.44
C GLU A 169 11.00 -21.37 -2.56
N ARG A 170 9.69 -21.43 -2.78
CA ARG A 170 9.01 -20.57 -3.78
C ARG A 170 9.00 -19.10 -3.36
N ILE A 171 8.61 -18.82 -2.12
CA ILE A 171 8.51 -17.46 -1.57
C ILE A 171 9.87 -16.76 -1.62
N ARG A 172 10.95 -17.47 -1.25
CA ARG A 172 12.32 -16.92 -1.24
C ARG A 172 12.95 -16.72 -2.61
N ARG A 173 12.27 -17.06 -3.69
CA ARG A 173 12.70 -16.68 -5.05
C ARG A 173 12.61 -15.19 -5.30
N ILE A 174 11.78 -14.49 -4.54
CA ILE A 174 11.78 -13.02 -4.53
C ILE A 174 12.93 -12.56 -3.63
N THR A 175 13.96 -12.00 -4.28
CA THR A 175 15.27 -11.72 -3.66
C THR A 175 15.37 -10.33 -3.04
N GLU A 176 14.38 -9.46 -3.24
CA GLU A 176 14.32 -8.10 -2.70
C GLU A 176 13.99 -8.06 -1.21
N ILE A 177 13.48 -9.17 -0.65
CA ILE A 177 12.96 -9.19 0.72
C ILE A 177 14.07 -9.41 1.76
N ASP A 178 14.15 -8.52 2.72
CA ASP A 178 14.99 -8.67 3.92
C ASP A 178 14.29 -9.61 4.93
N TRP A 179 14.51 -10.92 4.76
CA TRP A 179 13.89 -11.96 5.60
C TRP A 179 14.38 -11.96 7.04
N ASP A 180 15.48 -11.32 7.34
CA ASP A 180 15.96 -11.17 8.73
C ASP A 180 15.17 -10.11 9.48
N TYR A 181 14.63 -9.12 8.77
CA TYR A 181 13.84 -8.03 9.34
C TYR A 181 12.32 -8.23 9.21
N ALA A 182 11.86 -8.86 8.15
CA ALA A 182 10.44 -8.99 7.84
C ALA A 182 9.58 -9.57 8.99
N PRO A 183 10.00 -10.62 9.73
CA PRO A 183 9.21 -11.16 10.84
C PRO A 183 8.93 -10.13 11.94
N GLU A 184 9.95 -9.37 12.37
CA GLU A 184 9.79 -8.33 13.38
C GLU A 184 8.85 -7.21 12.89
N ALA A 185 9.02 -6.77 11.63
CA ALA A 185 8.17 -5.76 11.03
C ALA A 185 6.72 -6.21 10.93
N MET A 186 6.47 -7.48 10.59
CA MET A 186 5.14 -8.06 10.52
C MET A 186 4.45 -8.07 11.90
N GLU A 187 5.12 -8.51 12.95
CA GLU A 187 4.55 -8.53 14.31
C GLU A 187 4.21 -7.11 14.79
N ARG A 188 5.07 -6.15 14.55
CA ARG A 188 4.81 -4.74 14.87
C ARG A 188 3.58 -4.20 14.11
N THR A 189 3.47 -4.50 12.82
CA THR A 189 2.34 -4.06 11.99
C THR A 189 1.05 -4.74 12.38
N LYS A 190 1.09 -6.01 12.73
CA LYS A 190 -0.06 -6.76 13.26
C LYS A 190 -0.55 -6.16 14.59
N ALA A 191 0.35 -5.79 15.49
CA ALA A 191 -0.02 -5.10 16.73
C ALA A 191 -0.70 -3.77 16.47
N GLN A 192 -0.20 -2.98 15.52
CA GLN A 192 -0.82 -1.70 15.11
C GLN A 192 -2.21 -1.91 14.49
N LEU A 193 -2.37 -2.93 13.62
CA LEU A 193 -3.69 -3.27 13.07
C LEU A 193 -4.68 -3.64 14.17
N SER A 194 -4.27 -4.48 15.10
CA SER A 194 -5.12 -4.91 16.22
C SER A 194 -5.60 -3.72 17.06
N GLN A 195 -4.73 -2.73 17.28
CA GLN A 195 -5.11 -1.48 17.97
C GLN A 195 -6.10 -0.65 17.14
N SER A 196 -5.87 -0.52 15.83
CA SER A 196 -6.77 0.22 14.93
C SER A 196 -8.16 -0.41 14.86
N VAL A 197 -8.22 -1.74 14.78
CA VAL A 197 -9.50 -2.48 14.75
C VAL A 197 -10.24 -2.37 16.08
N ALA A 198 -9.52 -2.41 17.21
CA ALA A 198 -10.12 -2.35 18.55
C ALA A 198 -10.84 -1.01 18.84
N ILE A 199 -10.42 0.08 18.21
CA ILE A 199 -11.05 1.41 18.36
C ILE A 199 -12.11 1.70 17.29
N ALA A 200 -12.27 0.80 16.32
CA ALA A 200 -13.21 0.99 15.22
C ALA A 200 -14.63 0.65 15.68
N GLU A 201 -15.55 1.57 15.49
CA GLU A 201 -16.97 1.30 15.66
C GLU A 201 -17.54 0.75 14.33
N PRO A 202 -18.06 -0.48 14.32
CA PRO A 202 -18.62 -1.07 13.10
C PRO A 202 -19.74 -0.21 12.50
N GLY A 203 -19.65 0.05 11.20
CA GLY A 203 -20.67 0.81 10.46
C GLY A 203 -20.53 2.33 10.52
N ILE A 204 -19.57 2.88 11.27
CA ILE A 204 -19.31 4.32 11.27
C ILE A 204 -18.40 4.68 10.09
N ILE A 205 -18.87 5.63 9.27
CA ILE A 205 -18.08 6.23 8.19
C ILE A 205 -17.17 7.31 8.80
N PRO A 206 -15.84 7.19 8.67
CA PRO A 206 -14.93 8.16 9.26
C PRO A 206 -15.03 9.52 8.56
N GLN A 207 -14.99 10.59 9.36
CA GLN A 207 -14.82 11.93 8.84
C GLN A 207 -13.31 12.17 8.61
N LEU A 208 -12.91 12.27 7.35
CA LEU A 208 -11.54 12.54 6.94
C LEU A 208 -11.33 14.05 6.75
N GLN A 209 -10.08 14.48 6.92
CA GLN A 209 -9.67 15.89 6.85
C GLN A 209 -9.18 16.27 5.45
N ILE A 210 -8.42 15.38 4.81
CA ILE A 210 -7.75 15.64 3.55
C ILE A 210 -7.95 14.54 2.51
N PHE A 211 -8.42 13.36 2.91
CA PHE A 211 -8.70 12.27 1.99
C PHE A 211 -10.19 12.17 1.65
N VAL A 212 -10.49 11.69 0.44
CA VAL A 212 -11.85 11.47 -0.08
C VAL A 212 -12.16 9.98 -0.03
N LEU A 213 -12.89 9.55 0.99
CA LEU A 213 -13.13 8.13 1.25
C LEU A 213 -13.77 7.38 0.07
N PRO A 214 -14.83 7.88 -0.61
CA PRO A 214 -15.42 7.18 -1.75
C PRO A 214 -14.45 6.95 -2.90
N GLU A 215 -13.51 7.87 -3.14
CA GLU A 215 -12.50 7.70 -4.20
C GLU A 215 -11.43 6.67 -3.80
N LEU A 216 -11.08 6.58 -2.52
CA LEU A 216 -10.19 5.51 -2.04
C LEU A 216 -10.86 4.13 -2.11
N GLU A 217 -12.16 4.03 -1.84
CA GLU A 217 -12.92 2.80 -2.06
C GLU A 217 -12.95 2.42 -3.55
N GLN A 218 -13.19 3.39 -4.42
CA GLN A 218 -13.14 3.17 -5.87
C GLN A 218 -11.74 2.73 -6.34
N LEU A 219 -10.68 3.31 -5.77
CA LEU A 219 -9.31 2.91 -6.05
C LEU A 219 -9.06 1.44 -5.69
N VAL A 220 -9.54 0.99 -4.52
CA VAL A 220 -9.48 -0.41 -4.09
C VAL A 220 -10.20 -1.31 -5.09
N GLU A 221 -11.44 -0.98 -5.48
CA GLU A 221 -12.25 -1.78 -6.42
C GLU A 221 -11.59 -1.87 -7.80
N VAL A 222 -11.14 -0.75 -8.37
CA VAL A 222 -10.50 -0.71 -9.70
C VAL A 222 -9.20 -1.49 -9.70
N THR A 223 -8.40 -1.37 -8.64
CA THR A 223 -7.13 -2.09 -8.54
C THR A 223 -7.35 -3.58 -8.35
N ALA A 224 -8.27 -3.97 -7.45
CA ALA A 224 -8.61 -5.37 -7.23
C ALA A 224 -9.09 -6.07 -8.50
N LYS A 225 -9.93 -5.39 -9.30
CA LYS A 225 -10.37 -5.90 -10.60
C LYS A 225 -9.19 -6.13 -11.55
N LYS A 226 -8.28 -5.16 -11.67
CA LYS A 226 -7.09 -5.32 -12.52
C LYS A 226 -6.21 -6.50 -12.08
N VAL A 227 -6.06 -6.74 -10.75
CA VAL A 227 -5.34 -7.90 -10.22
C VAL A 227 -6.02 -9.21 -10.59
N ALA A 228 -7.34 -9.25 -10.63
CA ALA A 228 -8.11 -10.45 -10.98
C ALA A 228 -8.10 -10.77 -12.48
N GLU A 229 -7.87 -9.78 -13.35
CA GLU A 229 -7.81 -9.92 -14.79
C GLU A 229 -6.46 -10.45 -15.31
N ILE A 230 -5.44 -10.56 -14.47
CA ILE A 230 -4.11 -11.08 -14.79
C ILE A 230 -4.04 -12.59 -14.50
#